data_7bf9701bada121a83e4567a36f14c51e
#
_entry.id   7bf9701bada121a83e4567a36f14c51e
#
_cell.length_a   1.000
_cell.length_b   1.000
_cell.length_c   1.000
_cell.angle_alpha   90.00
_cell.angle_beta   90.00
_cell.angle_gamma   90.00
#
_symmetry.space_group_name_H-M   'P 1'
#
loop_
_entity.id
_entity.type
_entity.pdbx_description
1 polymer ?
#
loop_
_entity_poly.entity_id
_entity_poly.type
_entity_poly.pdbx_seq_one_letter_code
_entity_poly.pdbx_strand_id
1 'polypeptide(L)'
;MNCPTCNKLLDDNAKFCGVCGTKIEANSNVVLTVSRTKKIMGFAVPFTIFVDNTELGKLKNGGSLTCNVGLGKHKVIFKCVEKNVEQEIEVTPSTNAVEVVCHAKIGLLAAVAKIDKVNYS
;
A
#
# COMPACT_ATOMS: atom_id res chain seq x y z
N MET A 1 -13.25 10.56 -19.43
CA MET A 1 -11.79 10.72 -19.20
C MET A 1 -11.03 10.50 -20.48
N ASN A 2 -9.83 11.01 -20.59
CA ASN A 2 -9.01 10.82 -21.79
C ASN A 2 -8.00 9.69 -21.58
N CYS A 3 -7.77 8.92 -22.63
CA CYS A 3 -6.74 7.88 -22.60
C CYS A 3 -5.36 8.55 -22.42
N PRO A 4 -4.53 8.08 -21.48
CA PRO A 4 -3.21 8.69 -21.25
C PRO A 4 -2.21 8.42 -22.39
N THR A 5 -2.50 7.47 -23.28
CA THR A 5 -1.60 7.10 -24.37
C THR A 5 -2.00 7.76 -25.69
N CYS A 6 -3.26 7.63 -26.10
CA CYS A 6 -3.73 8.18 -27.38
C CYS A 6 -4.64 9.41 -27.25
N ASN A 7 -4.95 9.80 -26.03
CA ASN A 7 -5.75 10.99 -25.69
C ASN A 7 -7.20 10.96 -26.22
N LYS A 8 -7.73 9.76 -26.50
CA LYS A 8 -9.11 9.63 -26.94
C LYS A 8 -10.04 9.72 -25.72
N LEU A 9 -11.21 10.34 -25.89
CA LEU A 9 -12.22 10.40 -24.84
C LEU A 9 -12.79 9.00 -24.57
N LEU A 10 -12.80 8.61 -23.30
CA LEU A 10 -13.27 7.31 -22.84
C LEU A 10 -14.35 7.50 -21.79
N ASP A 11 -15.19 6.46 -21.62
CA ASP A 11 -16.14 6.40 -20.51
C ASP A 11 -15.40 6.29 -19.18
N ASP A 12 -15.99 6.85 -18.11
CA ASP A 12 -15.38 6.82 -16.78
C ASP A 12 -15.21 5.39 -16.24
N ASN A 13 -15.97 4.43 -16.75
CA ASN A 13 -15.89 3.02 -16.37
C ASN A 13 -15.06 2.18 -17.33
N ALA A 14 -14.39 2.79 -18.31
CA ALA A 14 -13.59 2.05 -19.27
C ALA A 14 -12.38 1.40 -18.59
N LYS A 15 -12.19 0.11 -18.82
CA LYS A 15 -11.03 -0.65 -18.32
C LYS A 15 -9.88 -0.68 -19.32
N PHE A 16 -10.19 -0.53 -20.60
CA PHE A 16 -9.22 -0.53 -21.68
C PHE A 16 -9.61 0.54 -22.69
N CYS A 17 -8.61 1.12 -23.33
CA CYS A 17 -8.85 1.99 -24.47
C CYS A 17 -9.19 1.12 -25.69
N GLY A 18 -10.35 1.36 -26.31
CA GLY A 18 -10.79 0.62 -27.49
C GLY A 18 -9.99 0.94 -28.75
N VAL A 19 -9.15 1.97 -28.73
CA VAL A 19 -8.37 2.41 -29.89
C VAL A 19 -6.94 1.91 -29.81
N CYS A 20 -6.25 2.14 -28.71
CA CYS A 20 -4.84 1.76 -28.57
C CYS A 20 -4.62 0.53 -27.69
N GLY A 21 -5.66 -0.01 -27.05
CA GLY A 21 -5.55 -1.20 -26.19
C GLY A 21 -4.87 -0.96 -24.85
N THR A 22 -4.54 0.28 -24.51
CA THR A 22 -3.92 0.60 -23.23
C THR A 22 -4.86 0.29 -22.08
N LYS A 23 -4.35 -0.39 -21.05
CA LYS A 23 -5.12 -0.64 -19.84
C LYS A 23 -5.37 0.68 -19.10
N ILE A 24 -6.63 0.95 -18.82
CA ILE A 24 -7.03 2.14 -18.08
C ILE A 24 -7.19 1.77 -16.61
N GLU A 25 -6.31 2.30 -15.78
CA GLU A 25 -6.42 2.17 -14.33
C GLU A 25 -7.23 3.38 -13.83
N ALA A 26 -8.55 3.22 -13.82
CA ALA A 26 -9.43 4.26 -13.29
C ALA A 26 -9.15 4.42 -11.79
N ASN A 27 -8.95 5.66 -11.35
CA ASN A 27 -8.71 6.00 -9.94
C ASN A 27 -7.42 5.39 -9.35
N SER A 28 -6.37 5.31 -10.17
CA SER A 28 -5.05 4.87 -9.71
C SER A 28 -4.34 5.85 -8.78
N ASN A 29 -5.04 6.90 -8.32
CA ASN A 29 -4.47 8.00 -7.54
C ASN A 29 -4.79 7.93 -6.05
N VAL A 30 -5.20 6.77 -5.54
CA VAL A 30 -5.38 6.57 -4.10
C VAL A 30 -4.00 6.42 -3.46
N VAL A 31 -3.71 7.28 -2.50
CA VAL A 31 -2.44 7.25 -1.80
C VAL A 31 -2.51 6.23 -0.67
N LEU A 32 -1.63 5.24 -0.73
CA LEU A 32 -1.43 4.29 0.36
C LEU A 32 -0.20 4.72 1.15
N THR A 33 -0.40 4.99 2.44
CA THR A 33 0.68 5.33 3.36
C THR A 33 0.83 4.22 4.39
N VAL A 34 2.05 3.70 4.54
CA VAL A 34 2.37 2.74 5.59
C VAL A 34 3.26 3.44 6.58
N SER A 35 2.77 3.61 7.80
CA SER A 35 3.46 4.34 8.86
C SER A 35 3.84 3.40 10.00
N ARG A 36 5.02 3.60 10.57
CA ARG A 36 5.49 2.83 11.72
C ARG A 36 5.66 3.77 12.91
N THR A 37 4.91 3.51 13.98
CA THR A 37 5.02 4.28 15.21
C THR A 37 6.39 4.08 15.84
N LYS A 38 7.03 5.17 16.24
CA LYS A 38 8.34 5.12 16.88
C LYS A 38 8.23 4.48 18.25
N LYS A 39 9.02 3.44 18.47
CA LYS A 39 9.12 2.73 19.75
C LYS A 39 10.58 2.60 20.15
N ILE A 40 10.84 2.57 21.44
CA ILE A 40 12.22 2.40 21.96
C ILE A 40 12.73 0.99 21.66
N MET A 41 11.86 -0.01 21.80
CA MET A 41 12.22 -1.43 21.56
C MET A 41 11.98 -1.80 20.10
N GLY A 42 12.87 -2.60 19.52
CA GLY A 42 12.77 -3.06 18.15
C GLY A 42 13.14 -2.02 17.10
N PHE A 43 13.71 -0.90 17.49
CA PHE A 43 14.01 0.21 16.59
C PHE A 43 15.08 -0.08 15.56
N ALA A 44 15.97 -1.01 15.84
CA ALA A 44 17.12 -1.30 14.97
C ALA A 44 16.78 -2.18 13.76
N VAL A 45 15.60 -2.78 13.72
CA VAL A 45 15.22 -3.71 12.65
C VAL A 45 14.18 -3.05 11.74
N PRO A 46 14.54 -2.71 10.49
CA PRO A 46 13.56 -2.22 9.53
C PRO A 46 12.69 -3.36 9.02
N PHE A 47 11.45 -3.04 8.64
CA PHE A 47 10.57 -3.97 7.97
C PHE A 47 10.61 -3.71 6.47
N THR A 48 10.70 -4.75 5.66
CA THR A 48 10.55 -4.61 4.22
C THR A 48 9.07 -4.68 3.88
N ILE A 49 8.57 -3.69 3.14
CA ILE A 49 7.16 -3.57 2.82
C ILE A 49 6.95 -3.95 1.36
N PHE A 50 6.00 -4.84 1.13
CA PHE A 50 5.55 -5.24 -0.20
C PHE A 50 4.08 -4.87 -0.35
N VAL A 51 3.71 -4.35 -1.50
CA VAL A 51 2.32 -4.11 -1.89
C VAL A 51 2.06 -4.91 -3.15
N ASP A 52 1.12 -5.84 -3.10
CA ASP A 52 0.78 -6.74 -4.21
C ASP A 52 2.01 -7.45 -4.79
N ASN A 53 2.87 -7.97 -3.92
CA ASN A 53 4.13 -8.66 -4.25
C ASN A 53 5.21 -7.77 -4.87
N THR A 54 5.03 -6.45 -4.84
CA THR A 54 6.04 -5.50 -5.31
C THR A 54 6.68 -4.80 -4.12
N GLU A 55 7.99 -4.82 -4.04
CA GLU A 55 8.71 -4.18 -2.94
C GLU A 55 8.52 -2.65 -3.00
N LEU A 56 7.99 -2.10 -1.90
CA LEU A 56 7.84 -0.66 -1.74
C LEU A 56 9.09 -0.01 -1.16
N GLY A 57 9.72 -0.67 -0.21
CA GLY A 57 10.90 -0.18 0.46
C GLY A 57 11.03 -0.73 1.87
N LYS A 58 11.93 -0.14 2.64
CA LYS A 58 12.15 -0.51 4.03
C LYS A 58 11.55 0.53 4.95
N LEU A 59 10.77 0.07 5.92
CA LEU A 59 10.08 0.91 6.89
C LEU A 59 10.89 0.92 8.19
N LYS A 60 11.53 2.04 8.45
CA LYS A 60 12.32 2.23 9.66
C LYS A 60 11.45 2.70 10.81
N ASN A 61 11.95 2.56 12.02
CA ASN A 61 11.27 3.01 13.23
C ASN A 61 10.89 4.50 13.13
N GLY A 62 9.62 4.81 13.30
CA GLY A 62 9.11 6.18 13.15
C GLY A 62 9.00 6.67 11.72
N GLY A 63 9.27 5.81 10.73
CA GLY A 63 9.22 6.18 9.33
C GLY A 63 7.87 5.91 8.67
N SER A 64 7.76 6.30 7.42
CA SER A 64 6.59 6.03 6.58
C SER A 64 6.99 5.83 5.13
N LEU A 65 6.17 5.06 4.42
CA LEU A 65 6.32 4.82 2.99
C LEU A 65 4.99 5.13 2.33
N THR A 66 5.03 5.67 1.12
CA THR A 66 3.83 5.97 0.35
C THR A 66 3.92 5.40 -1.06
N CYS A 67 2.77 5.02 -1.60
CA CYS A 67 2.64 4.64 -2.99
C CYS A 67 1.21 4.91 -3.46
N ASN A 68 0.98 4.80 -4.75
CA ASN A 68 -0.36 4.91 -5.33
C ASN A 68 -0.90 3.51 -5.62
N VAL A 69 -2.18 3.31 -5.29
CA VAL A 69 -2.87 2.04 -5.55
C VAL A 69 -4.17 2.30 -6.29
N GLY A 70 -4.59 1.33 -7.10
CA GLY A 70 -5.85 1.42 -7.83
C GLY A 70 -7.02 0.85 -7.02
N LEU A 71 -8.20 0.81 -7.65
CA LEU A 71 -9.39 0.22 -7.05
C LEU A 71 -9.20 -1.28 -6.82
N GLY A 72 -9.90 -1.80 -5.82
CA GLY A 72 -9.92 -3.21 -5.50
C GLY A 72 -9.17 -3.57 -4.24
N LYS A 73 -8.93 -4.86 -4.09
CA LYS A 73 -8.22 -5.37 -2.92
C LYS A 73 -6.72 -5.39 -3.16
N HIS A 74 -5.97 -4.98 -2.15
CA HIS A 74 -4.51 -4.98 -2.16
C HIS A 74 -4.00 -5.62 -0.88
N LYS A 75 -2.86 -6.29 -0.97
CA LYS A 75 -2.23 -6.92 0.18
C LYS A 75 -0.94 -6.19 0.51
N VAL A 76 -0.83 -5.72 1.74
CA VAL A 76 0.39 -5.12 2.27
C VAL A 76 1.10 -6.15 3.12
N ILE A 77 2.34 -6.48 2.79
CA ILE A 77 3.13 -7.49 3.49
C ILE A 77 4.27 -6.80 4.21
N PHE A 78 4.37 -7.05 5.51
CA PHE A 78 5.46 -6.58 6.36
C PHE A 78 6.41 -7.75 6.57
N LYS A 79 7.51 -7.74 5.85
CA LYS A 79 8.51 -8.80 5.96
C LYS A 79 9.39 -8.54 7.17
N CYS A 80 9.27 -9.40 8.16
CA CYS A 80 10.02 -9.34 9.40
C CYS A 80 10.96 -10.52 9.51
N VAL A 81 11.94 -10.43 10.40
CA VAL A 81 12.92 -11.50 10.59
C VAL A 81 12.24 -12.80 11.05
N GLU A 82 11.36 -12.71 12.03
CA GLU A 82 10.72 -13.89 12.63
C GLU A 82 9.59 -14.43 11.77
N LYS A 83 8.70 -13.56 11.31
CA LYS A 83 7.54 -13.94 10.47
C LYS A 83 7.07 -12.76 9.65
N ASN A 84 6.37 -13.05 8.56
CA ASN A 84 5.72 -12.02 7.75
C ASN A 84 4.34 -11.71 8.31
N VAL A 85 3.97 -10.44 8.28
CA VAL A 85 2.65 -9.96 8.67
C VAL A 85 1.97 -9.41 7.43
N GLU A 86 0.73 -9.82 7.18
CA GLU A 86 -0.04 -9.39 6.02
C GLU A 86 -1.26 -8.59 6.47
N GLN A 87 -1.55 -7.54 5.73
CA GLN A 87 -2.76 -6.73 5.91
C GLN A 87 -3.43 -6.53 4.57
N GLU A 88 -4.68 -6.97 4.46
CA GLU A 88 -5.49 -6.73 3.27
C GLU A 88 -6.21 -5.40 3.41
N ILE A 89 -6.22 -4.62 2.33
CA ILE A 89 -6.97 -3.36 2.25
C ILE A 89 -7.88 -3.42 1.04
N GLU A 90 -8.97 -2.65 1.08
CA GLU A 90 -9.90 -2.53 -0.03
C GLU A 90 -10.07 -1.06 -0.40
N VAL A 91 -9.80 -0.74 -1.67
CA VAL A 91 -9.95 0.60 -2.21
C VAL A 91 -11.25 0.65 -3.00
N THR A 92 -12.16 1.54 -2.57
CA THR A 92 -13.44 1.75 -3.22
C THR A 92 -13.43 3.07 -4.01
N PRO A 93 -14.42 3.31 -4.91
CA PRO A 93 -14.48 4.59 -5.63
C PRO A 93 -14.60 5.83 -4.74
N SER A 94 -15.04 5.66 -3.49
CA SER A 94 -15.13 6.76 -2.52
C SER A 94 -13.88 6.93 -1.67
N THR A 95 -12.90 6.02 -1.78
CA THR A 95 -11.65 6.08 -1.02
C THR A 95 -10.66 6.99 -1.73
N ASN A 96 -10.13 7.99 -1.02
CA ASN A 96 -9.11 8.90 -1.54
C ASN A 96 -7.72 8.56 -1.03
N ALA A 97 -7.62 8.05 0.19
CA ALA A 97 -6.36 7.66 0.80
C ALA A 97 -6.56 6.52 1.80
N VAL A 98 -5.53 5.71 1.96
CA VAL A 98 -5.51 4.63 2.95
C VAL A 98 -4.22 4.78 3.76
N GLU A 99 -4.34 4.70 5.07
CA GLU A 99 -3.17 4.69 5.96
C GLU A 99 -3.17 3.42 6.79
N VAL A 100 -2.08 2.67 6.74
CA VAL A 100 -1.85 1.50 7.58
C VAL A 100 -0.82 1.89 8.64
N VAL A 101 -1.22 1.86 9.89
CA VAL A 101 -0.35 2.21 11.02
C VAL A 101 0.06 0.94 11.74
N CYS A 102 1.36 0.76 11.93
CA CYS A 102 1.91 -0.38 12.63
C CYS A 102 2.97 0.06 13.65
N HIS A 103 3.39 -0.88 14.47
CA HIS A 103 4.54 -0.68 15.36
C HIS A 103 5.36 -1.97 15.44
N ALA A 104 6.59 -1.84 15.88
CA ALA A 104 7.44 -3.00 16.15
C ALA A 104 7.06 -3.59 17.51
N LYS A 105 6.77 -4.87 17.52
CA LYS A 105 6.52 -5.65 18.73
C LYS A 105 7.66 -6.66 18.89
N ILE A 106 8.14 -6.86 20.10
CA ILE A 106 9.14 -7.88 20.35
C ILE A 106 8.49 -9.25 20.27
N GLY A 107 8.93 -10.04 19.29
CA GLY A 107 8.57 -11.44 19.17
C GLY A 107 9.54 -12.32 19.95
N LEU A 108 9.48 -13.63 19.68
CA LEU A 108 10.32 -14.60 20.37
C LEU A 108 11.80 -14.45 20.04
N LEU A 109 12.13 -14.20 18.77
CA LEU A 109 13.50 -14.12 18.27
C LEU A 109 13.89 -12.71 17.80
N ALA A 110 12.92 -11.93 17.32
CA ALA A 110 13.18 -10.63 16.74
C ALA A 110 11.91 -9.77 16.79
N ALA A 111 12.02 -8.51 16.40
CA ALA A 111 10.88 -7.64 16.28
C ALA A 111 9.98 -8.06 15.12
N VAL A 112 8.68 -8.01 15.32
CA VAL A 112 7.66 -8.25 14.28
C VAL A 112 6.76 -7.04 14.18
N ALA A 113 6.17 -6.85 13.01
CA ALA A 113 5.19 -5.79 12.81
C ALA A 113 3.85 -6.17 13.44
N LYS A 114 3.21 -5.22 14.09
CA LYS A 114 1.83 -5.36 14.54
C LYS A 114 1.03 -4.22 13.97
N ILE A 115 -0.08 -4.55 13.30
CA ILE A 115 -0.95 -3.55 12.71
C ILE A 115 -1.83 -2.95 13.81
N ASP A 116 -1.75 -1.64 14.00
CA ASP A 116 -2.54 -0.94 14.99
C ASP A 116 -3.90 -0.54 14.43
N LYS A 117 -3.91 0.01 13.22
CA LYS A 117 -5.14 0.45 12.59
C LYS A 117 -4.95 0.63 11.09
N VAL A 118 -6.07 0.60 10.37
CA VAL A 118 -6.14 0.95 8.95
C VAL A 118 -7.18 2.05 8.81
N ASN A 119 -6.77 3.20 8.32
CA ASN A 119 -7.64 4.35 8.13
C ASN A 119 -7.95 4.55 6.66
N TYR A 120 -9.22 4.76 6.34
CA TYR A 120 -9.70 5.09 4.99
C TYR A 120 -10.23 6.52 5.00
N SER A 121 -9.83 7.30 4.02
CA SER A 121 -10.28 8.70 3.92
C SER A 121 -10.70 9.11 2.52
#